data_7ba7b35b438632bd8e373e577861f43f
#
_entry.id   7ba7b35b438632bd8e373e577861f43f
#
_cell.length_a   1.000
_cell.length_b   1.000
_cell.length_c   1.000
_cell.angle_alpha   90.00
_cell.angle_beta   90.00
_cell.angle_gamma   90.00
#
_symmetry.space_group_name_H-M   'P 1'
#
loop_
_entity.id
_entity.type
_entity.pdbx_description
1 polymer ?
#
loop_
_entity_poly.entity_id
_entity_poly.type
_entity_poly.pdbx_seq_one_letter_code
_entity_poly.pdbx_strand_id
1 'polypeptide(L)'
;TPAVKVWKDGSKSSAKVVTGNAESISAENWQGKSYSAANKVNIADYFEENTQYHYQYTDNYTGDDSVWSAEYDYTTKATDKFSVILTGDPQVGASGSSSDKSANDASVARDAYNWNKTMQQALKTCPDASFLLSAGDQINQSGAAKDDDKKTRESEYAGYLYPSVFRSLPIAATIGNHDMAGADYSAHFNNPNSEDKLGSTAAGSDF
;
A
#
# COMPACT_ATOMS: atom_id res chain seq x y z
N THR A 1 -18.11 7.51 -2.77
CA THR A 1 -16.92 7.87 -3.54
C THR A 1 -15.76 8.10 -2.59
N PRO A 2 -14.60 7.42 -2.76
CA PRO A 2 -13.44 7.71 -1.93
C PRO A 2 -12.86 9.09 -2.24
N ALA A 3 -12.25 9.72 -1.25
CA ALA A 3 -11.61 11.01 -1.41
C ALA A 3 -10.41 11.19 -0.47
N VAL A 4 -9.50 12.06 -0.89
CA VAL A 4 -8.40 12.58 -0.07
C VAL A 4 -8.54 14.10 0.04
N LYS A 5 -8.40 14.60 1.25
CA LYS A 5 -8.24 16.02 1.53
C LYS A 5 -6.75 16.28 1.79
N VAL A 6 -6.12 17.18 1.03
CA VAL A 6 -4.70 17.46 1.10
C VAL A 6 -4.43 18.96 1.17
N TRP A 7 -3.42 19.39 1.95
CA TRP A 7 -3.01 20.77 2.08
C TRP A 7 -1.53 20.89 2.45
N LYS A 8 -0.91 22.00 2.10
CA LYS A 8 0.44 22.35 2.55
C LYS A 8 0.42 22.69 4.04
N ASP A 9 1.51 22.44 4.73
CA ASP A 9 1.66 22.86 6.12
C ASP A 9 1.33 24.35 6.30
N GLY A 10 0.61 24.66 7.37
CA GLY A 10 0.09 26.00 7.67
C GLY A 10 -1.08 26.47 6.79
N SER A 11 -1.56 25.69 5.81
CA SER A 11 -2.56 26.12 4.82
C SER A 11 -3.86 25.30 4.82
N LYS A 12 -4.29 24.77 5.96
CA LYS A 12 -5.47 23.90 6.06
C LYS A 12 -6.76 24.52 5.52
N SER A 13 -6.91 25.84 5.62
CA SER A 13 -8.07 26.57 5.07
C SER A 13 -8.13 26.53 3.53
N SER A 14 -7.03 26.20 2.87
CA SER A 14 -6.93 26.05 1.41
C SER A 14 -6.86 24.59 0.98
N ALA A 15 -7.27 23.66 1.85
CA ALA A 15 -7.24 22.23 1.55
C ALA A 15 -8.01 21.92 0.26
N LYS A 16 -7.44 21.03 -0.53
CA LYS A 16 -8.07 20.47 -1.73
C LYS A 16 -8.68 19.13 -1.41
N VAL A 17 -9.86 18.88 -1.94
CA VAL A 17 -10.52 17.57 -1.90
C VAL A 17 -10.47 16.97 -3.30
N VAL A 18 -9.90 15.79 -3.40
CA VAL A 18 -9.77 15.03 -4.65
C VAL A 18 -10.52 13.73 -4.47
N THR A 19 -11.43 13.44 -5.38
CA THR A 19 -12.17 12.17 -5.42
C THR A 19 -11.45 11.15 -6.27
N GLY A 20 -11.68 9.88 -5.99
CA GLY A 20 -11.07 8.77 -6.71
C GLY A 20 -12.08 7.70 -7.08
N ASN A 21 -11.56 6.51 -7.36
CA ASN A 21 -12.33 5.34 -7.75
C ASN A 21 -12.27 4.26 -6.66
N ALA A 22 -13.35 3.52 -6.54
CA ALA A 22 -13.43 2.32 -5.71
C ALA A 22 -13.55 1.09 -6.60
N GLU A 23 -12.70 0.11 -6.38
CA GLU A 23 -12.78 -1.22 -6.97
C GLU A 23 -13.39 -2.17 -5.94
N SER A 24 -14.37 -2.98 -6.33
CA SER A 24 -14.97 -3.95 -5.43
C SER A 24 -14.02 -5.09 -5.19
N ILE A 25 -13.74 -5.36 -3.92
CA ILE A 25 -12.94 -6.50 -3.48
C ILE A 25 -13.72 -7.26 -2.39
N SER A 26 -13.26 -8.48 -2.10
CA SER A 26 -13.71 -9.24 -0.94
C SER A 26 -12.50 -9.73 -0.18
N ALA A 27 -12.16 -9.01 0.86
CA ALA A 27 -10.93 -9.23 1.64
C ALA A 27 -11.23 -9.28 3.14
N GLU A 28 -10.45 -10.03 3.86
CA GLU A 28 -10.42 -10.06 5.32
C GLU A 28 -8.97 -10.15 5.79
N ASN A 29 -8.57 -9.29 6.71
CA ASN A 29 -7.25 -9.37 7.29
C ASN A 29 -7.16 -10.42 8.43
N TRP A 30 -5.94 -10.67 8.91
CA TRP A 30 -5.68 -11.63 10.00
C TRP A 30 -6.34 -11.26 11.34
N GLN A 31 -6.89 -10.06 11.48
CA GLN A 31 -7.60 -9.60 12.66
C GLN A 31 -9.11 -9.77 12.53
N GLY A 32 -9.59 -10.39 11.45
CA GLY A 32 -11.01 -10.59 11.15
C GLY A 32 -11.74 -9.34 10.68
N LYS A 33 -11.00 -8.29 10.26
CA LYS A 33 -11.61 -7.10 9.69
C LYS A 33 -11.84 -7.30 8.20
N SER A 34 -13.09 -7.16 7.77
CA SER A 34 -13.49 -7.29 6.36
C SER A 34 -13.39 -5.95 5.63
N TYR A 35 -13.07 -6.03 4.33
CA TYR A 35 -12.98 -4.93 3.40
C TYR A 35 -13.75 -5.28 2.13
N SER A 36 -14.49 -4.31 1.59
CA SER A 36 -15.32 -4.49 0.40
C SER A 36 -14.88 -3.63 -0.79
N ALA A 37 -13.90 -2.78 -0.61
CA ALA A 37 -13.39 -1.91 -1.66
C ALA A 37 -11.89 -1.62 -1.49
N ALA A 38 -11.19 -1.57 -2.63
CA ALA A 38 -9.89 -0.95 -2.78
C ALA A 38 -10.10 0.47 -3.35
N ASN A 39 -9.63 1.47 -2.64
CA ASN A 39 -9.85 2.88 -2.97
C ASN A 39 -8.58 3.50 -3.53
N LYS A 40 -8.66 4.10 -4.72
CA LYS A 40 -7.53 4.78 -5.38
C LYS A 40 -7.87 6.25 -5.63
N VAL A 41 -7.02 7.14 -5.15
CA VAL A 41 -7.14 8.59 -5.36
C VAL A 41 -5.78 9.12 -5.80
N ASN A 42 -5.70 9.67 -7.00
CA ASN A 42 -4.47 10.28 -7.49
C ASN A 42 -4.41 11.75 -7.07
N ILE A 43 -3.38 12.09 -6.30
CA ILE A 43 -3.13 13.45 -5.79
C ILE A 43 -1.77 14.01 -6.23
N ALA A 44 -1.08 13.36 -7.17
CA ALA A 44 0.28 13.72 -7.58
C ALA A 44 0.38 15.17 -8.08
N ASP A 45 -0.62 15.65 -8.82
CA ASP A 45 -0.65 17.00 -9.40
C ASP A 45 -0.70 18.14 -8.36
N TYR A 46 -0.92 17.81 -7.09
CA TYR A 46 -1.00 18.79 -5.99
C TYR A 46 0.31 18.96 -5.24
N PHE A 47 1.33 18.18 -5.57
CA PHE A 47 2.60 18.16 -4.87
C PHE A 47 3.66 19.01 -5.55
N GLU A 48 4.36 19.81 -4.73
CA GLU A 48 5.61 20.47 -5.07
C GLU A 48 6.77 19.77 -4.36
N GLU A 49 7.96 19.84 -4.91
CA GLU A 49 9.15 19.23 -4.29
C GLU A 49 9.49 19.87 -2.94
N ASN A 50 10.12 19.10 -2.06
CA ASN A 50 10.65 19.55 -0.77
C ASN A 50 9.62 20.30 0.10
N THR A 51 8.37 19.86 0.06
CA THR A 51 7.25 20.53 0.69
C THR A 51 6.53 19.58 1.66
N GLN A 52 6.22 20.07 2.86
CA GLN A 52 5.42 19.33 3.81
C GLN A 52 3.93 19.49 3.51
N TYR A 53 3.23 18.39 3.49
CA TYR A 53 1.79 18.26 3.32
C TYR A 53 1.17 17.51 4.48
N HIS A 54 -0.11 17.78 4.69
CA HIS A 54 -1.00 17.00 5.53
C HIS A 54 -2.12 16.43 4.68
N TYR A 55 -2.63 15.27 5.05
CA TYR A 55 -3.75 14.67 4.36
C TYR A 55 -4.68 13.91 5.30
N GLN A 56 -5.92 13.78 4.86
CA GLN A 56 -6.95 12.92 5.42
C GLN A 56 -7.64 12.19 4.28
N TYR A 57 -8.19 11.04 4.53
CA TYR A 57 -8.95 10.28 3.54
C TYR A 57 -10.31 9.87 4.09
N THR A 58 -11.22 9.56 3.17
CA THR A 58 -12.54 8.98 3.46
C THR A 58 -12.91 7.97 2.38
N ASP A 59 -13.60 6.91 2.78
CA ASP A 59 -14.17 5.92 1.85
C ASP A 59 -15.45 6.42 1.20
N ASN A 60 -16.13 7.37 1.85
CA ASN A 60 -17.40 7.90 1.40
C ASN A 60 -17.47 9.42 1.57
N TYR A 61 -17.10 10.12 0.51
CA TYR A 61 -17.19 11.57 0.46
C TYR A 61 -18.64 12.01 0.20
N THR A 62 -19.19 12.79 1.12
CA THR A 62 -20.56 13.34 1.11
C THR A 62 -20.57 14.87 1.22
N GLY A 63 -19.48 15.54 0.85
CA GLY A 63 -19.31 16.97 1.03
C GLY A 63 -18.86 17.32 2.46
N ASP A 64 -19.44 18.39 3.03
CA ASP A 64 -19.02 18.90 4.34
C ASP A 64 -19.29 17.92 5.49
N ASP A 65 -20.28 17.04 5.33
CA ASP A 65 -20.65 16.02 6.32
C ASP A 65 -19.77 14.76 6.27
N SER A 66 -18.72 14.75 5.47
CA SER A 66 -17.83 13.59 5.33
C SER A 66 -17.08 13.29 6.62
N VAL A 67 -17.05 12.01 7.00
CA VAL A 67 -16.22 11.51 8.10
C VAL A 67 -14.81 11.26 7.56
N TRP A 68 -13.85 12.03 8.06
CA TRP A 68 -12.45 11.95 7.64
C TRP A 68 -11.62 11.11 8.61
N SER A 69 -10.58 10.47 8.09
CA SER A 69 -9.56 9.80 8.90
C SER A 69 -8.85 10.77 9.83
N ALA A 70 -7.99 10.24 10.70
CA ALA A 70 -6.97 11.07 11.36
C ALA A 70 -6.12 11.79 10.30
N GLU A 71 -5.49 12.88 10.70
CA GLU A 71 -4.54 13.63 9.90
C GLU A 71 -3.20 12.89 9.85
N TYR A 72 -2.61 12.83 8.66
CA TYR A 72 -1.30 12.25 8.41
C TYR A 72 -0.42 13.25 7.70
N ASP A 73 0.89 13.06 7.85
CA ASP A 73 1.91 13.93 7.27
C ASP A 73 2.62 13.24 6.11
N TYR A 74 2.95 14.01 5.10
CA TYR A 74 3.79 13.59 4.01
C TYR A 74 4.71 14.72 3.58
N THR A 75 6.02 14.47 3.46
CA THR A 75 6.98 15.44 2.95
C THR A 75 7.54 14.94 1.62
N THR A 76 7.23 15.66 0.56
CA THR A 76 7.80 15.41 -0.77
C THR A 76 9.31 15.65 -0.76
N LYS A 77 10.01 14.91 -1.59
CA LYS A 77 11.47 15.02 -1.75
C LYS A 77 11.82 15.60 -3.12
N ALA A 78 13.09 15.99 -3.29
CA ALA A 78 13.62 16.38 -4.59
C ALA A 78 13.56 15.20 -5.58
N THR A 79 13.39 15.49 -6.86
CA THR A 79 13.34 14.48 -7.93
C THR A 79 14.70 14.29 -8.63
N ASP A 80 15.62 15.24 -8.49
CA ASP A 80 16.96 15.21 -9.08
C ASP A 80 18.01 14.50 -8.21
N LYS A 81 17.76 14.42 -6.89
CA LYS A 81 18.62 13.73 -5.93
C LYS A 81 17.79 13.12 -4.82
N PHE A 82 17.76 11.80 -4.76
CA PHE A 82 16.94 11.06 -3.81
C PHE A 82 17.64 9.82 -3.27
N SER A 83 17.16 9.33 -2.15
CA SER A 83 17.55 8.05 -1.54
C SER A 83 16.37 7.11 -1.52
N VAL A 84 16.62 5.82 -1.70
CA VAL A 84 15.57 4.79 -1.64
C VAL A 84 15.93 3.72 -0.63
N ILE A 85 14.93 3.14 0.00
CA ILE A 85 15.05 1.88 0.73
C ILE A 85 14.69 0.79 -0.28
N LEU A 86 15.63 -0.13 -0.53
CA LEU A 86 15.40 -1.29 -1.41
C LEU A 86 15.13 -2.52 -0.55
N THR A 87 14.06 -3.22 -0.85
CA THR A 87 13.72 -4.52 -0.25
C THR A 87 13.34 -5.51 -1.33
N GLY A 88 13.48 -6.80 -1.03
CA GLY A 88 12.97 -7.89 -1.85
C GLY A 88 12.49 -9.02 -0.94
N ASP A 89 11.56 -9.80 -1.43
CA ASP A 89 11.04 -11.02 -0.81
C ASP A 89 10.64 -10.88 0.67
N PRO A 90 9.84 -9.89 1.06
CA PRO A 90 9.36 -9.84 2.44
C PRO A 90 8.43 -11.00 2.75
N GLN A 91 7.77 -11.57 1.75
CA GLN A 91 6.96 -12.79 1.79
C GLN A 91 6.15 -12.93 3.09
N VAL A 92 5.36 -11.91 3.41
CA VAL A 92 4.52 -11.92 4.61
C VAL A 92 3.60 -13.13 4.56
N GLY A 93 3.60 -13.94 5.63
CA GLY A 93 2.93 -15.23 5.69
C GLY A 93 3.90 -16.44 5.66
N ALA A 94 5.16 -16.25 5.24
CA ALA A 94 6.12 -17.32 5.04
C ALA A 94 6.58 -18.02 6.34
N SER A 95 6.44 -17.38 7.49
CA SER A 95 6.88 -17.95 8.77
C SER A 95 6.06 -19.14 9.24
N GLY A 96 4.97 -19.50 8.54
CA GLY A 96 4.17 -20.69 8.79
C GLY A 96 3.25 -20.97 7.64
N SER A 97 3.59 -21.94 6.82
CA SER A 97 2.71 -22.44 5.76
C SER A 97 1.69 -23.40 6.34
N SER A 98 0.40 -23.07 6.25
CA SER A 98 -0.70 -23.94 6.68
C SER A 98 -1.94 -23.68 5.83
N SER A 99 -2.69 -24.73 5.55
CA SER A 99 -4.04 -24.65 5.00
C SER A 99 -5.08 -24.28 6.08
N ASP A 100 -4.70 -24.30 7.34
CA ASP A 100 -5.53 -23.83 8.44
C ASP A 100 -5.47 -22.30 8.53
N LYS A 101 -6.62 -21.64 8.40
CA LYS A 101 -6.73 -20.18 8.44
C LYS A 101 -6.14 -19.58 9.72
N SER A 102 -6.42 -20.19 10.87
CA SER A 102 -5.95 -19.70 12.17
C SER A 102 -4.42 -19.74 12.26
N ALA A 103 -3.79 -20.81 11.78
CA ALA A 103 -2.33 -20.92 11.75
C ALA A 103 -1.72 -19.94 10.74
N ASN A 104 -2.37 -19.72 9.61
CA ASN A 104 -1.93 -18.72 8.63
C ASN A 104 -2.06 -17.31 9.18
N ASP A 105 -3.19 -16.94 9.80
CA ASP A 105 -3.38 -15.63 10.42
C ASP A 105 -2.34 -15.34 11.52
N ALA A 106 -1.98 -16.37 12.31
CA ALA A 106 -0.91 -16.22 13.30
C ALA A 106 0.47 -15.96 12.66
N SER A 107 0.73 -16.57 11.49
CA SER A 107 1.95 -16.33 10.72
C SER A 107 1.98 -14.93 10.14
N VAL A 108 0.89 -14.49 9.54
CA VAL A 108 0.73 -13.11 9.03
C VAL A 108 0.92 -12.08 10.15
N ALA A 109 0.32 -12.30 11.32
CA ALA A 109 0.46 -11.41 12.46
C ALA A 109 1.93 -11.25 12.90
N ARG A 110 2.67 -12.37 12.98
CA ARG A 110 4.08 -12.38 13.35
C ARG A 110 4.95 -11.67 12.31
N ASP A 111 4.72 -11.97 11.03
CA ASP A 111 5.51 -11.42 9.94
C ASP A 111 5.21 -9.93 9.75
N ALA A 112 3.95 -9.50 9.83
CA ALA A 112 3.56 -8.10 9.82
C ALA A 112 4.22 -7.30 10.95
N TYR A 113 4.28 -7.88 12.16
CA TYR A 113 4.97 -7.25 13.29
C TYR A 113 6.48 -7.09 13.02
N ASN A 114 7.14 -8.15 12.54
CA ASN A 114 8.56 -8.12 12.23
C ASN A 114 8.86 -7.17 11.06
N TRP A 115 8.04 -7.20 10.02
CA TRP A 115 8.11 -6.30 8.88
C TRP A 115 7.99 -4.84 9.30
N ASN A 116 7.01 -4.52 10.16
CA ASN A 116 6.86 -3.17 10.72
C ASN A 116 8.14 -2.71 11.48
N LYS A 117 8.75 -3.59 12.28
CA LYS A 117 10.02 -3.27 12.96
C LYS A 117 11.16 -3.04 11.97
N THR A 118 11.24 -3.86 10.93
CA THR A 118 12.24 -3.72 9.86
C THR A 118 12.09 -2.37 9.17
N MET A 119 10.88 -1.98 8.79
CA MET A 119 10.64 -0.71 8.13
C MET A 119 10.91 0.50 9.03
N GLN A 120 10.56 0.42 10.31
CA GLN A 120 10.92 1.46 11.27
C GLN A 120 12.44 1.60 11.42
N GLN A 121 13.18 0.49 11.45
CA GLN A 121 14.63 0.53 11.54
C GLN A 121 15.27 1.03 10.24
N ALA A 122 14.75 0.64 9.09
CA ALA A 122 15.20 1.13 7.79
C ALA A 122 15.08 2.65 7.69
N LEU A 123 13.94 3.22 8.10
CA LEU A 123 13.75 4.67 8.15
C LEU A 123 14.66 5.38 9.15
N LYS A 124 15.00 4.76 10.28
CA LYS A 124 16.02 5.31 11.20
C LYS A 124 17.40 5.35 10.56
N THR A 125 17.72 4.39 9.72
CA THR A 125 19.02 4.30 9.03
C THR A 125 19.07 5.26 7.84
N CYS A 126 17.96 5.43 7.13
CA CYS A 126 17.82 6.34 5.98
C CYS A 126 16.60 7.26 6.18
N PRO A 127 16.70 8.28 7.07
CA PRO A 127 15.56 9.14 7.41
C PRO A 127 15.10 10.02 6.24
N ASP A 128 15.95 10.23 5.24
CA ASP A 128 15.66 11.01 4.05
C ASP A 128 15.21 10.17 2.85
N ALA A 129 14.86 8.91 3.07
CA ALA A 129 14.34 8.06 2.00
C ALA A 129 13.11 8.70 1.35
N SER A 130 13.12 8.75 0.02
CA SER A 130 12.01 9.28 -0.78
C SER A 130 10.90 8.27 -0.93
N PHE A 131 11.24 6.99 -1.05
CA PHE A 131 10.29 5.88 -1.16
C PHE A 131 10.96 4.54 -0.83
N LEU A 132 10.13 3.54 -0.61
CA LEU A 132 10.49 2.13 -0.60
C LEU A 132 10.37 1.59 -2.02
N LEU A 133 11.43 1.00 -2.57
CA LEU A 133 11.40 0.17 -3.77
C LEU A 133 11.33 -1.30 -3.34
N SER A 134 10.22 -1.96 -3.65
CA SER A 134 10.03 -3.38 -3.35
C SER A 134 10.19 -4.21 -4.62
N ALA A 135 11.14 -5.13 -4.60
CA ALA A 135 11.52 -5.96 -5.75
C ALA A 135 10.65 -7.21 -5.93
N GLY A 136 9.40 -7.17 -5.47
CA GLY A 136 8.46 -8.28 -5.62
C GLY A 136 8.36 -9.20 -4.41
N ASP A 137 7.50 -10.20 -4.53
CA ASP A 137 7.18 -11.22 -3.53
C ASP A 137 6.81 -10.59 -2.17
N GLN A 138 5.84 -9.66 -2.21
CA GLN A 138 5.32 -9.00 -1.03
C GLN A 138 4.64 -9.98 -0.09
N ILE A 139 4.01 -10.99 -0.65
CA ILE A 139 3.24 -12.04 0.04
C ILE A 139 3.84 -13.42 -0.20
N ASN A 140 3.46 -14.37 0.64
CA ASN A 140 3.93 -15.77 0.52
C ASN A 140 3.01 -16.65 -0.32
N GLN A 141 1.69 -16.42 -0.31
CA GLN A 141 0.74 -17.28 -1.03
C GLN A 141 0.81 -17.04 -2.54
N SER A 142 1.39 -18.00 -3.27
CA SER A 142 1.54 -17.94 -4.73
C SER A 142 0.34 -18.52 -5.49
N GLY A 143 -0.62 -19.16 -4.83
CA GLY A 143 -1.85 -19.69 -5.44
C GLY A 143 -2.97 -18.64 -5.44
N ALA A 144 -3.86 -18.71 -6.43
CA ALA A 144 -5.07 -17.90 -6.49
C ALA A 144 -6.28 -18.66 -7.09
N ALA A 145 -6.13 -19.97 -7.31
CA ALA A 145 -7.18 -20.76 -7.96
C ALA A 145 -8.37 -21.06 -7.02
N LYS A 146 -8.13 -21.15 -5.72
CA LYS A 146 -9.12 -21.44 -4.70
C LYS A 146 -9.52 -20.19 -3.94
N ASP A 147 -10.75 -20.17 -3.42
CA ASP A 147 -11.21 -19.05 -2.59
C ASP A 147 -10.40 -18.87 -1.31
N ASP A 148 -9.91 -19.96 -0.72
CA ASP A 148 -9.05 -19.89 0.47
C ASP A 148 -7.66 -19.32 0.14
N ASP A 149 -7.10 -19.61 -1.05
CA ASP A 149 -5.86 -18.99 -1.51
C ASP A 149 -6.03 -17.46 -1.61
N LYS A 150 -7.15 -17.00 -2.20
CA LYS A 150 -7.45 -15.56 -2.32
C LYS A 150 -7.59 -14.89 -0.97
N LYS A 151 -8.29 -15.51 -0.03
CA LYS A 151 -8.42 -14.98 1.34
C LYS A 151 -7.07 -14.89 2.05
N THR A 152 -6.22 -15.89 1.86
CA THR A 152 -4.87 -15.90 2.39
C THR A 152 -4.03 -14.75 1.83
N ARG A 153 -4.04 -14.58 0.50
CA ARG A 153 -3.33 -13.48 -0.18
C ARG A 153 -3.77 -12.12 0.36
N GLU A 154 -5.06 -11.88 0.48
CA GLU A 154 -5.60 -10.62 1.02
C GLU A 154 -5.16 -10.35 2.46
N SER A 155 -5.13 -11.39 3.31
CA SER A 155 -4.61 -11.28 4.67
C SER A 155 -3.11 -10.93 4.67
N GLU A 156 -2.33 -11.55 3.79
CA GLU A 156 -0.89 -11.32 3.66
C GLU A 156 -0.59 -9.92 3.11
N TYR A 157 -1.32 -9.42 2.10
CA TYR A 157 -1.21 -8.02 1.65
C TYR A 157 -1.55 -7.02 2.76
N ALA A 158 -2.58 -7.29 3.54
CA ALA A 158 -2.88 -6.46 4.71
C ALA A 158 -1.71 -6.44 5.70
N GLY A 159 -1.02 -7.58 5.88
CA GLY A 159 0.19 -7.69 6.69
C GLY A 159 1.39 -6.94 6.11
N TYR A 160 1.57 -7.01 4.80
CA TYR A 160 2.62 -6.24 4.11
C TYR A 160 2.41 -4.73 4.24
N LEU A 161 1.17 -4.26 4.12
CA LEU A 161 0.81 -2.84 4.21
C LEU A 161 0.63 -2.34 5.66
N TYR A 162 0.80 -3.22 6.66
CA TYR A 162 0.62 -2.90 8.08
C TYR A 162 1.58 -1.84 8.65
N PRO A 163 2.86 -1.73 8.22
CA PRO A 163 3.77 -0.76 8.79
C PRO A 163 3.23 0.67 8.76
N SER A 164 3.19 1.31 9.92
CA SER A 164 2.66 2.67 10.07
C SER A 164 3.47 3.72 9.28
N VAL A 165 4.74 3.45 9.00
CA VAL A 165 5.63 4.31 8.21
C VAL A 165 5.13 4.52 6.78
N PHE A 166 4.34 3.60 6.23
CA PHE A 166 3.78 3.70 4.88
C PHE A 166 2.71 4.79 4.72
N ARG A 167 2.29 5.40 5.81
CA ARG A 167 1.47 6.62 5.77
C ARG A 167 2.26 7.86 5.34
N SER A 168 3.59 7.80 5.45
CA SER A 168 4.50 8.92 5.12
C SER A 168 5.62 8.51 4.16
N LEU A 169 5.82 7.22 3.93
CA LEU A 169 6.80 6.66 3.00
C LEU A 169 6.07 6.00 1.83
N PRO A 170 6.12 6.57 0.62
CA PRO A 170 5.55 5.94 -0.58
C PRO A 170 6.18 4.58 -0.86
N ILE A 171 5.41 3.70 -1.50
CA ILE A 171 5.86 2.38 -1.94
C ILE A 171 5.82 2.35 -3.46
N ALA A 172 6.94 2.00 -4.08
CA ALA A 172 7.04 1.58 -5.47
C ALA A 172 7.27 0.06 -5.47
N ALA A 173 6.21 -0.70 -5.66
CA ALA A 173 6.27 -2.15 -5.68
C ALA A 173 6.41 -2.67 -7.10
N THR A 174 7.23 -3.71 -7.32
CA THR A 174 7.18 -4.53 -8.52
C THR A 174 6.46 -5.84 -8.21
N ILE A 175 5.92 -6.48 -9.22
CA ILE A 175 5.27 -7.77 -9.06
C ILE A 175 6.31 -8.89 -9.00
N GLY A 176 6.20 -9.78 -8.02
CA GLY A 176 6.99 -11.00 -7.91
C GLY A 176 6.22 -12.23 -8.36
N ASN A 177 6.85 -13.39 -8.35
CA ASN A 177 6.18 -14.63 -8.76
C ASN A 177 5.10 -15.08 -7.76
N HIS A 178 5.18 -14.71 -6.49
CA HIS A 178 4.13 -14.94 -5.52
C HIS A 178 2.93 -13.97 -5.71
N ASP A 179 3.19 -12.75 -6.17
CA ASP A 179 2.15 -11.75 -6.37
C ASP A 179 1.33 -12.00 -7.66
N MET A 180 1.96 -12.51 -8.71
CA MET A 180 1.40 -12.59 -10.06
C MET A 180 0.23 -13.58 -10.24
N ALA A 181 -0.04 -14.45 -9.27
CA ALA A 181 -1.01 -15.51 -9.44
C ALA A 181 -2.47 -15.03 -9.45
N GLY A 182 -2.74 -13.81 -9.00
CA GLY A 182 -4.07 -13.21 -8.93
C GLY A 182 -4.11 -11.79 -9.45
N ALA A 183 -5.31 -11.24 -9.64
CA ALA A 183 -5.52 -9.85 -10.00
C ALA A 183 -5.51 -8.90 -8.78
N ASP A 184 -5.26 -9.42 -7.60
CA ASP A 184 -5.31 -8.70 -6.33
C ASP A 184 -4.15 -7.73 -6.12
N TYR A 185 -2.98 -7.98 -6.73
CA TYR A 185 -1.85 -7.06 -6.69
C TYR A 185 -2.24 -5.64 -7.12
N SER A 186 -2.91 -5.50 -8.25
CA SER A 186 -3.33 -4.20 -8.77
C SER A 186 -4.36 -3.49 -7.89
N ALA A 187 -5.11 -4.21 -7.06
CA ALA A 187 -6.01 -3.63 -6.07
C ALA A 187 -5.24 -2.94 -4.91
N HIS A 188 -4.06 -3.44 -4.57
CA HIS A 188 -3.26 -2.94 -3.45
C HIS A 188 -2.24 -1.87 -3.83
N PHE A 189 -1.78 -1.85 -5.08
CA PHE A 189 -0.77 -0.91 -5.56
C PHE A 189 -1.30 -0.08 -6.73
N ASN A 190 -0.92 1.20 -6.75
CA ASN A 190 -1.29 2.14 -7.80
C ASN A 190 -0.02 2.66 -8.48
N ASN A 191 0.68 1.75 -9.15
CA ASN A 191 1.92 2.08 -9.83
C ASN A 191 1.65 3.07 -10.99
N PRO A 192 2.54 4.04 -11.22
CA PRO A 192 2.42 4.95 -12.35
C PRO A 192 2.70 4.22 -13.67
N ASN A 193 2.11 4.71 -14.75
CA ASN A 193 2.39 4.27 -16.13
C ASN A 193 2.09 2.79 -16.42
N SER A 194 1.25 2.13 -15.63
CA SER A 194 0.86 0.74 -15.85
C SER A 194 0.18 0.50 -17.21
N GLU A 195 -0.42 1.55 -17.79
CA GLU A 195 -1.08 1.54 -19.10
C GLU A 195 -0.09 1.66 -20.28
N ASP A 196 1.12 2.14 -20.05
CA ASP A 196 2.06 2.50 -21.13
C ASP A 196 2.79 1.30 -21.72
N LYS A 197 2.60 0.11 -21.17
CA LYS A 197 3.23 -1.15 -21.60
C LYS A 197 4.76 -1.06 -21.73
N LEU A 198 5.35 -0.19 -20.92
CA LEU A 198 6.79 -0.08 -20.77
C LEU A 198 7.25 -1.19 -19.83
N GLY A 199 8.14 -2.05 -20.28
CA GLY A 199 8.66 -3.16 -19.50
C GLY A 199 8.19 -4.52 -19.98
N SER A 200 8.01 -5.49 -19.07
CA SER A 200 7.62 -6.85 -19.44
C SER A 200 6.19 -6.91 -19.95
N THR A 201 5.97 -7.68 -21.02
CA THR A 201 4.65 -8.01 -21.55
C THR A 201 4.00 -9.21 -20.85
N ALA A 202 4.57 -9.71 -19.78
CA ALA A 202 3.96 -10.76 -18.98
C ALA A 202 2.60 -10.29 -18.45
N ALA A 203 1.59 -11.14 -18.52
CA ALA A 203 0.25 -10.80 -18.06
C ALA A 203 0.28 -10.38 -16.59
N GLY A 204 -0.29 -9.22 -16.29
CA GLY A 204 -0.35 -8.67 -14.95
C GLY A 204 0.92 -7.98 -14.47
N SER A 205 1.86 -7.70 -15.34
CA SER A 205 3.08 -6.96 -15.00
C SER A 205 2.81 -5.46 -15.05
N ASP A 206 2.76 -4.84 -13.91
CA ASP A 206 2.84 -3.39 -13.75
C ASP A 206 4.29 -3.03 -13.43
N PHE A 207 5.01 -2.50 -14.40
CA PHE A 207 6.36 -1.99 -14.23
C PHE A 207 6.39 -0.48 -14.37
#